data_5e3b748ec829f6898c106362e4669949
#
_entry.id   5e3b748ec829f6898c106362e4669949
#
_cell.length_a   1.000
_cell.length_b   1.000
_cell.length_c   1.000
_cell.angle_alpha   90.00
_cell.angle_beta   90.00
_cell.angle_gamma   90.00
#
_symmetry.space_group_name_H-M   'P 1'
#
loop_
_entity.id
_entity.type
_entity.pdbx_description
1 polymer ?
#
loop_
_entity_poly.entity_id
_entity_poly.type
_entity_poly.pdbx_seq_one_letter_code
_entity_poly.pdbx_strand_id
1 'polypeptide(L)'
;MRTGVRLGIDVGKARIGIARSDPHGMLATPVETVTRDAAGTSDLARIVAIAQELDACEAVVGLPLNLRGAATPSTDDASGFAERLAARLAPLGIAVRLVDERLSTVSAQGQLRQAGKKTKQSRAIIDQAAAVVILQHALDIERASGAAPGRAAEPEPQSGRADTETDVVQGEDTQ
;
A
#
# COMPACT_ATOMS: atom_id res chain seq x y z
N MET A 1 11.22 -4.47 18.42
CA MET A 1 9.99 -4.29 17.60
C MET A 1 9.39 -2.93 17.88
N ARG A 2 9.08 -2.16 16.84
CA ARG A 2 8.46 -0.81 16.99
C ARG A 2 6.98 -0.98 17.38
N THR A 3 6.49 -0.12 18.26
CA THR A 3 5.08 -0.09 18.67
C THR A 3 4.25 0.71 17.68
N GLY A 4 3.00 0.34 17.47
CA GLY A 4 2.03 1.00 16.59
C GLY A 4 1.35 0.04 15.62
N VAL A 5 0.15 0.39 15.20
CA VAL A 5 -0.61 -0.39 14.20
C VAL A 5 0.03 -0.23 12.84
N ARG A 6 0.18 -1.32 12.11
CA ARG A 6 0.64 -1.32 10.72
C ARG A 6 -0.47 -1.83 9.81
N LEU A 7 -0.57 -1.23 8.62
CA LEU A 7 -1.44 -1.74 7.56
C LEU A 7 -0.68 -2.72 6.67
N GLY A 8 -1.36 -3.77 6.23
CA GLY A 8 -0.93 -4.65 5.14
C GLY A 8 -1.80 -4.41 3.92
N ILE A 9 -1.20 -4.32 2.75
CA ILE A 9 -1.87 -3.94 1.51
C ILE A 9 -1.46 -4.91 0.40
N ASP A 10 -2.44 -5.60 -0.17
CA ASP A 10 -2.30 -6.45 -1.35
C ASP A 10 -2.95 -5.77 -2.55
N VAL A 11 -2.14 -5.30 -3.48
CA VAL A 11 -2.59 -4.52 -4.65
C VAL A 11 -2.96 -5.47 -5.78
N GLY A 12 -4.25 -5.71 -5.98
CA GLY A 12 -4.79 -6.43 -7.12
C GLY A 12 -5.22 -5.52 -8.26
N LYS A 13 -5.53 -6.09 -9.43
CA LYS A 13 -5.97 -5.33 -10.62
C LYS A 13 -7.34 -4.66 -10.43
N ALA A 14 -8.25 -5.32 -9.75
CA ALA A 14 -9.63 -4.86 -9.55
C ALA A 14 -9.91 -4.47 -8.09
N ARG A 15 -9.16 -4.98 -7.15
CA ARG A 15 -9.39 -4.80 -5.71
C ARG A 15 -8.08 -4.79 -4.95
N ILE A 16 -8.11 -4.17 -3.78
CA ILE A 16 -7.00 -4.08 -2.85
C ILE A 16 -7.46 -4.69 -1.54
N GLY A 17 -6.74 -5.70 -1.07
CA GLY A 17 -6.94 -6.28 0.26
C GLY A 17 -6.23 -5.46 1.32
N ILE A 18 -6.90 -5.21 2.44
CA ILE A 18 -6.35 -4.46 3.57
C ILE A 18 -6.39 -5.34 4.82
N ALA A 19 -5.26 -5.37 5.53
CA ALA A 19 -5.10 -5.96 6.84
C ALA A 19 -4.52 -4.95 7.83
N ARG A 20 -4.60 -5.24 9.12
CA ARG A 20 -3.96 -4.46 10.18
C ARG A 20 -3.23 -5.35 11.17
N SER A 21 -2.21 -4.83 11.84
CA SER A 21 -1.63 -5.48 13.01
C SER A 21 -2.30 -5.00 14.32
N ASP A 22 -2.08 -5.74 15.39
CA ASP A 22 -2.19 -5.19 16.74
C ASP A 22 -1.08 -4.17 17.01
N PRO A 23 -1.20 -3.31 18.05
CA PRO A 23 -0.20 -2.29 18.36
C PRO A 23 1.19 -2.83 18.69
N HIS A 24 1.29 -4.08 19.14
CA HIS A 24 2.56 -4.74 19.45
C HIS A 24 3.18 -5.45 18.25
N GLY A 25 2.47 -5.46 17.11
CA GLY A 25 2.93 -6.10 15.87
C GLY A 25 3.08 -7.61 15.97
N MET A 26 2.19 -8.27 16.73
CA MET A 26 2.23 -9.72 16.93
C MET A 26 1.39 -10.46 15.89
N LEU A 27 0.23 -9.94 15.56
CA LEU A 27 -0.77 -10.62 14.73
C LEU A 27 -1.38 -9.68 13.70
N ALA A 28 -1.43 -10.14 12.44
CA ALA A 28 -2.16 -9.50 11.37
C ALA A 28 -3.61 -10.02 11.29
N THR A 29 -4.57 -9.13 11.12
CA THR A 29 -6.00 -9.44 10.97
C THR A 29 -6.60 -8.69 9.79
N PRO A 30 -7.63 -9.24 9.10
CA PRO A 30 -8.26 -8.58 7.96
C PRO A 30 -9.03 -7.32 8.37
N VAL A 31 -9.10 -6.34 7.47
CA VAL A 31 -9.86 -5.10 7.65
C VAL A 31 -10.96 -5.00 6.61
N GLU A 32 -10.60 -4.81 5.35
CA GLU A 32 -11.57 -4.54 4.28
C GLU A 32 -10.97 -4.83 2.91
N THR A 33 -11.83 -4.92 1.89
CA THR A 33 -11.42 -4.95 0.49
C THR A 33 -11.88 -3.67 -0.19
N VAL A 34 -10.92 -2.91 -0.72
CA VAL A 34 -11.15 -1.64 -1.42
C VAL A 34 -11.20 -1.90 -2.92
N THR A 35 -12.20 -1.34 -3.61
CA THR A 35 -12.25 -1.42 -5.08
C THR A 35 -11.20 -0.50 -5.69
N ARG A 36 -10.46 -0.98 -6.72
CA ARG A 36 -9.51 -0.14 -7.48
C ARG A 36 -10.25 0.97 -8.21
N ASP A 37 -9.64 2.14 -8.22
CA ASP A 37 -10.08 3.30 -8.99
C ASP A 37 -8.99 3.67 -10.02
N ALA A 38 -9.02 3.02 -11.17
CA ALA A 38 -8.01 3.21 -12.21
C ALA A 38 -8.06 4.61 -12.85
N ALA A 39 -9.22 5.28 -12.81
CA ALA A 39 -9.42 6.59 -13.40
C ALA A 39 -9.29 7.75 -12.39
N GLY A 40 -9.33 7.44 -11.11
CA GLY A 40 -9.33 8.43 -10.04
C GLY A 40 -8.39 8.07 -8.89
N THR A 41 -8.76 8.48 -7.70
CA THR A 41 -7.96 8.31 -6.49
C THR A 41 -8.81 7.91 -5.27
N SER A 42 -10.04 7.43 -5.47
CA SER A 42 -10.94 7.07 -4.37
C SER A 42 -10.42 5.88 -3.56
N ASP A 43 -9.71 4.95 -4.21
CA ASP A 43 -9.04 3.84 -3.55
C ASP A 43 -7.93 4.34 -2.59
N LEU A 44 -7.08 5.25 -3.03
CA LEU A 44 -6.06 5.88 -2.19
C LEU A 44 -6.70 6.66 -1.03
N ALA A 45 -7.76 7.44 -1.31
CA ALA A 45 -8.47 8.20 -0.29
C ALA A 45 -9.08 7.29 0.80
N ARG A 46 -9.65 6.13 0.40
CA ARG A 46 -10.18 5.16 1.36
C ARG A 46 -9.08 4.57 2.24
N ILE A 47 -7.93 4.21 1.66
CA ILE A 47 -6.81 3.66 2.42
C ILE A 47 -6.24 4.69 3.39
N VAL A 48 -6.13 5.96 2.98
CA VAL A 48 -5.72 7.05 3.88
C VAL A 48 -6.71 7.19 5.05
N ALA A 49 -8.01 7.13 4.79
CA ALA A 49 -9.03 7.16 5.85
C ALA A 49 -8.89 5.97 6.82
N ILE A 50 -8.67 4.76 6.31
CA ILE A 50 -8.43 3.56 7.14
C ILE A 50 -7.17 3.75 8.01
N ALA A 51 -6.09 4.30 7.42
CA ALA A 51 -4.86 4.56 8.17
C ALA A 51 -5.08 5.53 9.33
N GLN A 52 -5.88 6.57 9.13
CA GLN A 52 -6.25 7.54 10.17
C GLN A 52 -7.19 6.93 11.20
N GLU A 53 -8.24 6.21 10.77
CA GLU A 53 -9.20 5.53 11.67
C GLU A 53 -8.52 4.54 12.63
N LEU A 54 -7.44 3.90 12.18
CA LEU A 54 -6.69 2.90 12.94
C LEU A 54 -5.45 3.46 13.64
N ASP A 55 -5.17 4.75 13.51
CA ASP A 55 -3.95 5.39 14.01
C ASP A 55 -2.68 4.62 13.57
N ALA A 56 -2.63 4.30 12.29
CA ALA A 56 -1.55 3.50 11.73
C ALA A 56 -0.24 4.29 11.68
N CYS A 57 0.87 3.64 12.05
CA CYS A 57 2.20 4.24 11.99
C CYS A 57 2.98 3.90 10.72
N GLU A 58 2.56 2.87 9.99
CA GLU A 58 3.23 2.40 8.78
C GLU A 58 2.26 1.61 7.90
N ALA A 59 2.44 1.67 6.58
CA ALA A 59 1.77 0.81 5.61
C ALA A 59 2.80 -0.09 4.90
N VAL A 60 2.49 -1.37 4.81
CA VAL A 60 3.31 -2.39 4.15
C VAL A 60 2.58 -2.84 2.90
N VAL A 61 3.17 -2.63 1.73
CA VAL A 61 2.64 -3.03 0.43
C VAL A 61 3.41 -4.24 -0.08
N GLY A 62 2.70 -5.29 -0.46
CA GLY A 62 3.28 -6.47 -1.09
C GLY A 62 3.81 -6.14 -2.48
N LEU A 63 5.03 -6.59 -2.77
CA LEU A 63 5.67 -6.44 -4.08
C LEU A 63 5.71 -7.79 -4.78
N PRO A 64 4.82 -8.05 -5.76
CA PRO A 64 4.82 -9.29 -6.49
C PRO A 64 6.01 -9.34 -7.46
N LEU A 65 6.88 -10.32 -7.27
CA LEU A 65 8.00 -10.62 -8.16
C LEU A 65 7.81 -12.02 -8.74
N ASN A 66 8.40 -12.29 -9.91
CA ASN A 66 8.42 -13.66 -10.41
C ASN A 66 9.39 -14.53 -9.59
N LEU A 67 9.37 -15.84 -9.83
CA LEU A 67 10.22 -16.80 -9.09
C LEU A 67 11.73 -16.50 -9.20
N ARG A 68 12.16 -15.78 -10.24
CA ARG A 68 13.56 -15.37 -10.44
C ARG A 68 13.88 -14.03 -9.77
N GLY A 69 12.90 -13.38 -9.14
CA GLY A 69 13.06 -12.07 -8.52
C GLY A 69 12.98 -10.88 -9.48
N ALA A 70 12.57 -11.11 -10.71
CA ALA A 70 12.43 -10.05 -11.69
C ALA A 70 11.04 -9.39 -11.59
N ALA A 71 10.99 -8.10 -11.91
CA ALA A 71 9.76 -7.33 -11.99
C ALA A 71 8.83 -7.85 -13.09
N THR A 72 7.54 -7.72 -12.85
CA THR A 72 6.45 -8.04 -13.78
C THR A 72 5.53 -6.81 -13.88
N PRO A 73 4.55 -6.77 -14.82
CA PRO A 73 3.58 -5.69 -14.85
C PRO A 73 2.83 -5.50 -13.53
N SER A 74 2.60 -6.56 -12.77
CA SER A 74 2.00 -6.47 -11.42
C SER A 74 2.97 -5.85 -10.40
N THR A 75 4.27 -6.05 -10.55
CA THR A 75 5.30 -5.40 -9.74
C THR A 75 5.28 -3.89 -9.95
N ASP A 76 5.23 -3.46 -11.21
CA ASP A 76 5.22 -2.04 -11.57
C ASP A 76 3.92 -1.36 -11.08
N ASP A 77 2.77 -2.03 -11.21
CA ASP A 77 1.49 -1.54 -10.69
C ASP A 77 1.51 -1.38 -9.16
N ALA A 78 2.02 -2.37 -8.43
CA ALA A 78 2.12 -2.31 -6.98
C ALA A 78 3.11 -1.22 -6.51
N SER A 79 4.26 -1.09 -7.18
CA SER A 79 5.24 -0.02 -6.90
C SER A 79 4.66 1.36 -7.13
N GLY A 80 4.06 1.61 -8.29
CA GLY A 80 3.45 2.90 -8.61
C GLY A 80 2.29 3.25 -7.68
N PHE A 81 1.51 2.24 -7.25
CA PHE A 81 0.48 2.43 -6.24
C PHE A 81 1.09 2.84 -4.88
N ALA A 82 2.14 2.15 -4.44
CA ALA A 82 2.82 2.44 -3.19
C ALA A 82 3.45 3.84 -3.17
N GLU A 83 4.03 4.31 -4.28
CA GLU A 83 4.59 5.65 -4.43
C GLU A 83 3.52 6.74 -4.29
N ARG A 84 2.37 6.56 -4.96
CA ARG A 84 1.21 7.46 -4.83
C ARG A 84 0.62 7.46 -3.43
N LEU A 85 0.55 6.29 -2.79
CA LEU A 85 0.10 6.16 -1.40
C LEU A 85 1.08 6.84 -0.45
N ALA A 86 2.40 6.69 -0.66
CA ALA A 86 3.44 7.33 0.12
C ALA A 86 3.32 8.86 0.08
N ALA A 87 3.05 9.43 -1.09
CA ALA A 87 2.83 10.87 -1.23
C ALA A 87 1.64 11.37 -0.39
N ARG A 88 0.59 10.56 -0.23
CA ARG A 88 -0.59 10.93 0.55
C ARG A 88 -0.43 10.68 2.06
N LEU A 89 0.35 9.69 2.45
CA LEU A 89 0.58 9.32 3.84
C LEU A 89 1.73 10.10 4.48
N ALA A 90 2.68 10.61 3.70
CA ALA A 90 3.83 11.39 4.20
C ALA A 90 3.43 12.60 5.06
N PRO A 91 2.42 13.44 4.70
CA PRO A 91 1.97 14.54 5.55
C PRO A 91 1.42 14.10 6.91
N LEU A 92 0.99 12.84 7.02
CA LEU A 92 0.50 12.23 8.26
C LEU A 92 1.60 11.55 9.07
N GLY A 93 2.85 11.57 8.60
CA GLY A 93 3.98 10.90 9.24
C GLY A 93 3.95 9.37 9.11
N ILE A 94 3.16 8.83 8.19
CA ILE A 94 3.00 7.39 7.97
C ILE A 94 3.90 6.95 6.82
N ALA A 95 4.89 6.11 7.11
CA ALA A 95 5.79 5.56 6.10
C ALA A 95 5.12 4.44 5.31
N VAL A 96 5.47 4.32 4.02
CA VAL A 96 5.07 3.18 3.18
C VAL A 96 6.29 2.33 2.86
N ARG A 97 6.17 1.02 2.99
CA ARG A 97 7.23 0.06 2.72
C ARG A 97 6.79 -1.00 1.71
N LEU A 98 7.73 -1.41 0.87
CA LEU A 98 7.55 -2.49 -0.10
C LEU A 98 8.24 -3.75 0.42
N VAL A 99 7.50 -4.86 0.49
CA VAL A 99 7.99 -6.15 0.96
C VAL A 99 7.80 -7.21 -0.12
N ASP A 100 8.85 -7.97 -0.40
CA ASP A 100 8.85 -9.04 -1.39
C ASP A 100 7.89 -10.17 -0.99
N GLU A 101 6.85 -10.41 -1.79
CA GLU A 101 5.86 -11.46 -1.54
C GLU A 101 6.39 -12.89 -1.68
N ARG A 102 7.50 -13.10 -2.39
CA ARG A 102 8.08 -14.45 -2.54
C ARG A 102 8.56 -15.04 -1.22
N LEU A 103 8.85 -14.18 -0.26
CA LEU A 103 9.30 -14.59 1.08
C LEU A 103 8.13 -14.99 1.99
N SER A 104 6.89 -14.63 1.64
CA SER A 104 5.70 -15.15 2.29
C SER A 104 5.42 -16.55 1.77
N THR A 105 5.21 -17.52 2.65
CA THR A 105 5.07 -18.94 2.31
C THR A 105 4.01 -19.14 1.22
N VAL A 106 4.46 -19.45 0.00
CA VAL A 106 3.68 -19.63 -1.25
C VAL A 106 2.49 -20.59 -1.10
N SER A 107 2.53 -21.49 -0.09
CA SER A 107 1.54 -22.52 0.13
C SER A 107 0.13 -22.01 0.50
N ALA A 108 0.00 -20.90 1.23
CA ALA A 108 -1.32 -20.41 1.65
C ALA A 108 -2.09 -19.73 0.52
N GLN A 109 -1.43 -18.94 -0.32
CA GLN A 109 -2.05 -18.28 -1.48
C GLN A 109 -2.41 -19.27 -2.60
N GLY A 110 -1.55 -20.26 -2.84
CA GLY A 110 -1.79 -21.29 -3.84
C GLY A 110 -3.01 -22.15 -3.49
N GLN A 111 -3.16 -22.52 -2.23
CA GLN A 111 -4.28 -23.34 -1.74
C GLN A 111 -5.62 -22.59 -1.78
N LEU A 112 -5.65 -21.30 -1.41
CA LEU A 112 -6.85 -20.48 -1.46
C LEU A 112 -7.27 -20.16 -2.91
N ARG A 113 -6.33 -19.97 -3.84
CA ARG A 113 -6.62 -19.78 -5.25
C ARG A 113 -7.12 -21.03 -5.96
N GLN A 114 -6.71 -22.22 -5.52
CA GLN A 114 -7.15 -23.52 -6.06
C GLN A 114 -8.49 -24.01 -5.51
N ALA A 115 -8.95 -23.52 -4.36
CA ALA A 115 -10.20 -23.90 -3.73
C ALA A 115 -11.45 -23.31 -4.41
N GLY A 116 -11.52 -23.29 -5.71
CA GLY A 116 -12.64 -23.31 -6.61
C GLY A 116 -13.78 -22.31 -6.41
N LYS A 117 -14.77 -22.13 -7.09
CA LYS A 117 -16.05 -21.40 -7.19
C LYS A 117 -16.07 -20.02 -6.48
N LYS A 118 -15.67 -19.01 -7.23
CA LYS A 118 -15.43 -17.66 -6.75
C LYS A 118 -16.68 -16.80 -6.86
N THR A 119 -17.49 -16.75 -5.82
CA THR A 119 -18.47 -15.69 -5.63
C THR A 119 -17.73 -14.36 -5.35
N LYS A 120 -18.39 -13.21 -5.58
CA LYS A 120 -17.83 -11.88 -5.29
C LYS A 120 -17.37 -11.76 -3.84
N GLN A 121 -18.10 -12.35 -2.91
CA GLN A 121 -17.79 -12.38 -1.47
C GLN A 121 -16.55 -13.22 -1.15
N SER A 122 -16.39 -14.37 -1.81
CA SER A 122 -15.20 -15.22 -1.64
C SER A 122 -13.93 -14.54 -2.14
N ARG A 123 -14.01 -13.71 -3.18
CA ARG A 123 -12.86 -12.95 -3.70
C ARG A 123 -12.41 -11.87 -2.74
N ALA A 124 -13.35 -11.14 -2.11
CA ALA A 124 -13.01 -10.12 -1.10
C ALA A 124 -12.28 -10.74 0.11
N ILE A 125 -12.72 -11.91 0.56
CA ILE A 125 -12.07 -12.64 1.66
C ILE A 125 -10.65 -13.08 1.26
N ILE A 126 -10.45 -13.54 0.01
CA ILE A 126 -9.13 -13.95 -0.50
C ILE A 126 -8.17 -12.76 -0.55
N ASP A 127 -8.63 -11.59 -1.02
CA ASP A 127 -7.81 -10.39 -1.10
C ASP A 127 -7.35 -9.93 0.30
N GLN A 128 -8.26 -9.98 1.29
CA GLN A 128 -7.93 -9.68 2.69
C GLN A 128 -6.95 -10.71 3.28
N ALA A 129 -7.14 -12.00 2.98
CA ALA A 129 -6.24 -13.06 3.44
C ALA A 129 -4.82 -12.88 2.87
N ALA A 130 -4.69 -12.44 1.61
CA ALA A 130 -3.40 -12.12 1.01
C ALA A 130 -2.72 -10.94 1.74
N ALA A 131 -3.46 -9.88 2.05
CA ALA A 131 -2.95 -8.75 2.82
C ALA A 131 -2.50 -9.17 4.24
N VAL A 132 -3.23 -10.06 4.89
CA VAL A 132 -2.84 -10.64 6.20
C VAL A 132 -1.50 -11.38 6.09
N VAL A 133 -1.32 -12.21 5.06
CA VAL A 133 -0.06 -12.97 4.85
C VAL A 133 1.11 -12.03 4.62
N ILE A 134 0.95 -11.01 3.78
CA ILE A 134 1.98 -9.97 3.53
C ILE A 134 2.37 -9.27 4.82
N LEU A 135 1.39 -8.80 5.58
CA LEU A 135 1.64 -8.08 6.82
C LEU A 135 2.28 -8.97 7.88
N GLN A 136 1.75 -10.19 8.09
CA GLN A 136 2.32 -11.11 9.07
C GLN A 136 3.78 -11.42 8.77
N HIS A 137 4.10 -11.65 7.49
CA HIS A 137 5.49 -11.87 7.07
C HIS A 137 6.39 -10.66 7.39
N ALA A 138 5.93 -9.45 7.10
CA ALA A 138 6.65 -8.22 7.43
C ALA A 138 6.90 -8.08 8.95
N LEU A 139 5.90 -8.39 9.77
CA LEU A 139 6.01 -8.38 11.22
C LEU A 139 7.02 -9.41 11.73
N ASP A 140 7.02 -10.61 11.14
CA ASP A 140 7.94 -11.68 11.51
C ASP A 140 9.39 -11.34 11.14
N ILE A 141 9.62 -10.71 9.97
CA ILE A 141 10.93 -10.18 9.57
C ILE A 141 11.42 -9.14 10.59
N GLU A 142 10.60 -8.17 10.92
CA GLU A 142 10.99 -7.13 11.89
C GLU A 142 11.29 -7.71 13.26
N ARG A 143 10.51 -8.70 13.69
CA ARG A 143 10.74 -9.38 14.98
C ARG A 143 12.06 -10.14 14.99
N ALA A 144 12.38 -10.81 13.90
CA ALA A 144 13.62 -11.59 13.79
C ALA A 144 14.87 -10.73 13.62
N SER A 145 14.78 -9.64 12.84
CA SER A 145 15.93 -8.80 12.47
C SER A 145 16.13 -7.58 13.38
N GLY A 146 15.08 -7.13 14.09
CA GLY A 146 15.04 -5.87 14.81
C GLY A 146 14.97 -4.62 13.92
N ALA A 147 14.92 -4.80 12.58
CA ALA A 147 14.91 -3.71 11.61
C ALA A 147 13.57 -3.68 10.84
N ALA A 148 13.20 -2.49 10.34
CA ALA A 148 12.01 -2.32 9.51
C ALA A 148 12.08 -3.21 8.26
N PRO A 149 10.98 -3.90 7.89
CA PRO A 149 10.97 -4.85 6.78
C PRO A 149 11.05 -4.15 5.42
N GLY A 150 11.62 -4.82 4.44
CA GLY A 150 11.63 -4.40 3.04
C GLY A 150 12.34 -3.05 2.81
N ARG A 151 11.92 -2.34 1.78
CA ARG A 151 12.44 -1.00 1.43
C ARG A 151 11.36 0.06 1.53
N ALA A 152 11.73 1.31 1.79
CA ALA A 152 10.80 2.43 1.75
C ALA A 152 10.28 2.63 0.31
N ALA A 153 8.99 2.94 0.17
CA ALA A 153 8.46 3.49 -1.06
C ALA A 153 8.71 5.00 -1.04
N GLU A 154 9.38 5.51 -2.06
CA GLU A 154 9.60 6.94 -2.21
C GLU A 154 8.31 7.60 -2.72
N PRO A 155 7.89 8.73 -2.15
CA PRO A 155 6.74 9.44 -2.69
C PRO A 155 7.02 9.93 -4.11
N GLU A 156 6.05 9.75 -5.01
CA GLU A 156 6.14 10.30 -6.36
C GLU A 156 6.39 11.81 -6.26
N PRO A 157 7.40 12.37 -6.96
CA PRO A 157 7.66 13.80 -6.92
C PRO A 157 6.42 14.54 -7.42
N GLN A 158 5.86 15.39 -6.59
CA GLN A 158 4.76 16.24 -6.99
C GLN A 158 5.24 17.12 -8.13
N SER A 159 4.76 16.87 -9.34
CA SER A 159 4.95 17.77 -10.47
C SER A 159 4.34 19.13 -10.08
N GLY A 160 5.22 20.10 -9.81
CA GLY A 160 4.84 21.41 -9.34
C GLY A 160 3.78 22.01 -10.26
N ARG A 161 2.66 22.42 -9.70
CA ARG A 161 1.87 23.47 -10.32
C ARG A 161 2.78 24.69 -10.42
N ALA A 162 3.22 24.97 -11.63
CA ALA A 162 3.79 26.26 -11.96
C ALA A 162 2.67 27.28 -11.75
N ASP A 163 2.72 28.01 -10.65
CA ASP A 163 1.96 29.23 -10.48
C ASP A 163 2.47 30.20 -11.55
N THR A 164 1.70 30.30 -12.61
CA THR A 164 1.85 31.42 -13.59
C THR A 164 1.33 32.64 -12.87
N GLU A 165 2.24 33.31 -12.15
CA GLU A 165 2.07 34.66 -11.69
C GLU A 165 2.06 35.54 -12.92
N THR A 166 0.86 35.96 -13.32
CA THR A 166 0.66 36.94 -14.39
C THR A 166 1.03 38.28 -13.82
N ASP A 167 2.24 38.72 -14.15
CA ASP A 167 2.74 40.07 -13.93
C ASP A 167 1.90 41.04 -14.77
N VAL A 168 0.97 41.75 -14.12
CA VAL A 168 0.20 42.82 -14.71
C VAL A 168 1.08 44.07 -14.65
N VAL A 169 1.77 44.33 -15.75
CA VAL A 169 2.45 45.62 -15.98
C VAL A 169 1.40 46.70 -16.11
N GLN A 170 1.33 47.56 -15.11
CA GLN A 170 0.65 48.83 -15.20
C GLN A 170 1.48 49.76 -16.10
N GLY A 171 0.95 50.03 -17.29
CA GLY A 171 1.43 51.14 -18.13
C GLY A 171 0.92 52.45 -17.58
N GLU A 172 1.83 53.29 -17.10
CA GLU A 172 1.57 54.70 -16.87
C GLU A 172 1.45 55.40 -18.20
N ASP A 173 0.33 56.06 -18.41
CA ASP A 173 0.17 57.08 -19.45
C ASP A 173 0.33 58.44 -18.80
N THR A 174 1.37 59.14 -19.28
CA THR A 174 1.62 60.55 -19.02
C THR A 174 1.20 61.37 -20.26
N GLN A 175 0.39 62.35 -20.04
CA GLN A 175 0.02 63.51 -20.79
C GLN A 175 -1.40 63.57 -21.31
#